data_817dbd39350958dd356eadc04da2078c
#
_entry.id   817dbd39350958dd356eadc04da2078c
#
_cell.length_a   1.000
_cell.length_b   1.000
_cell.length_c   1.000
_cell.angle_alpha   90.00
_cell.angle_beta   90.00
_cell.angle_gamma   90.00
#
_symmetry.space_group_name_H-M   'P 1'
#
loop_
_entity.id
_entity.type
_entity.pdbx_description
1 polymer ?
#
loop_
_entity_poly.entity_id
_entity_poly.type
_entity_poly.pdbx_seq_one_letter_code
_entity_poly.pdbx_strand_id
1 'polypeptide(L)'
;ECLCYANNDIKTEHAALIVTTFVHNRAGFQTDGTPDNELGNGWGCYDLGLQNANLILKATDLGLSTLIMGLREADKLREILSIPETETITAVIAVGKAAEEPTRKPRKSLGEITKFF
;
A
#
# COMPACT_ATOMS: atom_id res chain seq x y z
N GLU A 1 1.59 -17.00 11.49
CA GLU A 1 1.37 -17.41 10.09
C GLU A 1 1.88 -16.32 9.15
N CYS A 2 2.57 -16.72 8.08
CA CYS A 2 3.10 -15.79 7.08
C CYS A 2 1.97 -15.16 6.27
N LEU A 3 1.69 -13.88 6.49
CA LEU A 3 0.71 -13.11 5.72
C LEU A 3 1.37 -12.36 4.55
N CYS A 4 2.69 -12.31 4.54
CA CYS A 4 3.47 -11.62 3.53
C CYS A 4 4.66 -12.48 3.09
N TYR A 5 4.91 -12.51 1.79
CA TYR A 5 5.99 -13.32 1.20
C TYR A 5 7.39 -12.73 1.43
N ALA A 6 8.40 -13.50 1.06
CA ALA A 6 9.82 -13.11 1.08
C ALA A 6 10.39 -12.82 2.49
N ASN A 7 9.97 -13.59 3.49
CA ASN A 7 10.39 -13.46 4.89
C ASN A 7 10.10 -12.08 5.49
N ASN A 8 9.15 -11.34 4.95
CA ASN A 8 8.79 -10.03 5.48
C ASN A 8 8.08 -10.14 6.84
N ASP A 9 7.39 -11.24 7.11
CA ASP A 9 6.82 -11.57 8.40
C ASP A 9 7.88 -11.60 9.50
N ILE A 10 9.03 -12.27 9.27
CA ILE A 10 10.15 -12.31 10.22
C ILE A 10 10.73 -10.93 10.43
N LYS A 11 10.87 -10.14 9.35
CA LYS A 11 11.42 -8.78 9.41
C LYS A 11 10.50 -7.80 10.14
N THR A 12 9.23 -8.12 10.26
CA THR A 12 8.20 -7.22 10.80
C THR A 12 7.54 -7.75 12.07
N GLU A 13 8.10 -8.78 12.69
CA GLU A 13 7.54 -9.48 13.86
C GLU A 13 7.15 -8.53 15.01
N HIS A 14 7.88 -7.44 15.19
CA HIS A 14 7.63 -6.46 16.25
C HIS A 14 7.04 -5.14 15.73
N ALA A 15 6.62 -5.10 14.47
CA ALA A 15 6.01 -3.93 13.87
C ALA A 15 4.49 -3.94 13.99
N ALA A 16 3.87 -2.78 14.03
CA ALA A 16 2.44 -2.65 13.76
C ALA A 16 2.20 -2.90 12.27
N LEU A 17 1.20 -3.71 11.93
CA LEU A 17 0.82 -3.99 10.54
C LEU A 17 -0.48 -3.26 10.20
N ILE A 18 -0.45 -2.46 9.16
CA ILE A 18 -1.59 -1.72 8.65
C ILE A 18 -1.98 -2.32 7.30
N VAL A 19 -3.15 -2.95 7.23
CA VAL A 19 -3.71 -3.44 5.96
C VAL A 19 -4.46 -2.29 5.30
N THR A 20 -4.12 -2.01 4.04
CA THR A 20 -4.71 -0.91 3.30
C THR A 20 -5.63 -1.43 2.21
N THR A 21 -6.85 -0.88 2.17
CA THR A 21 -7.91 -1.28 1.26
C THR A 21 -8.54 -0.07 0.58
N PHE A 22 -9.21 -0.28 -0.54
CA PHE A 22 -10.15 0.68 -1.10
C PHE A 22 -11.46 -0.01 -1.47
N VAL A 23 -12.56 0.73 -1.41
CA VAL A 23 -13.90 0.25 -1.77
C VAL A 23 -14.08 0.30 -3.28
N HIS A 24 -14.55 -0.81 -3.87
CA HIS A 24 -14.80 -0.91 -5.31
C HIS A 24 -15.88 0.08 -5.77
N ASN A 25 -15.79 0.49 -7.02
CA ASN A 25 -16.80 1.27 -7.72
C ASN A 25 -17.20 2.56 -6.99
N ARG A 26 -16.22 3.25 -6.38
CA ARG A 26 -16.41 4.52 -5.68
C ARG A 26 -15.62 5.63 -6.35
N ALA A 27 -14.29 5.63 -6.20
CA ALA A 27 -13.43 6.60 -6.86
C ALA A 27 -13.40 6.35 -8.36
N GLY A 28 -13.72 7.37 -9.18
CA GLY A 28 -13.78 7.28 -10.64
C GLY A 28 -15.02 6.54 -11.18
N PHE A 29 -16.12 6.54 -10.42
CA PHE A 29 -17.39 5.98 -10.83
C PHE A 29 -18.55 6.94 -10.61
N GLN A 30 -19.54 6.90 -11.52
CA GLN A 30 -20.79 7.62 -11.42
C GLN A 30 -21.73 6.95 -10.40
N THR A 31 -22.80 7.64 -10.06
CA THR A 31 -23.79 7.13 -9.08
C THR A 31 -24.52 5.88 -9.53
N ASP A 32 -24.60 5.63 -10.84
CA ASP A 32 -25.18 4.43 -11.43
C ASP A 32 -24.19 3.24 -11.52
N GLY A 33 -22.94 3.43 -11.05
CA GLY A 33 -21.90 2.41 -11.08
C GLY A 33 -21.11 2.36 -12.39
N THR A 34 -21.34 3.30 -13.33
CA THR A 34 -20.56 3.39 -14.57
C THR A 34 -19.19 4.00 -14.30
N PRO A 35 -18.07 3.42 -14.77
CA PRO A 35 -16.77 4.02 -14.60
C PRO A 35 -16.65 5.31 -15.44
N ASP A 36 -16.04 6.35 -14.88
CA ASP A 36 -15.81 7.64 -15.56
C ASP A 36 -14.84 7.54 -16.74
N ASN A 37 -13.96 6.56 -16.71
CA ASN A 37 -12.97 6.29 -17.76
C ASN A 37 -12.40 4.88 -17.66
N GLU A 38 -11.43 4.55 -18.50
CA GLU A 38 -10.81 3.23 -18.64
C GLU A 38 -10.04 2.75 -17.40
N LEU A 39 -9.70 3.64 -16.46
CA LEU A 39 -9.00 3.26 -15.24
C LEU A 39 -9.90 2.52 -14.25
N GLY A 40 -11.20 2.81 -14.24
CA GLY A 40 -12.14 2.14 -13.33
C GLY A 40 -11.62 2.16 -11.88
N ASN A 41 -11.53 0.98 -11.27
CA ASN A 41 -11.02 0.82 -9.90
C ASN A 41 -9.52 1.18 -9.72
N GLY A 42 -8.80 1.48 -10.79
CA GLY A 42 -7.45 2.03 -10.72
C GLY A 42 -7.39 3.37 -9.98
N TRP A 43 -8.48 4.17 -10.04
CA TRP A 43 -8.59 5.40 -9.26
C TRP A 43 -8.56 5.15 -7.75
N GLY A 44 -9.20 4.07 -7.28
CA GLY A 44 -9.12 3.67 -5.87
C GLY A 44 -7.69 3.34 -5.44
N CYS A 45 -6.92 2.65 -6.29
CA CYS A 45 -5.49 2.40 -6.05
C CYS A 45 -4.67 3.69 -6.03
N TYR A 46 -4.96 4.63 -6.94
CA TYR A 46 -4.27 5.93 -7.02
C TYR A 46 -4.49 6.75 -5.75
N ASP A 47 -5.73 6.93 -5.34
CA ASP A 47 -6.11 7.67 -4.14
C ASP A 47 -5.50 7.04 -2.88
N LEU A 48 -5.56 5.72 -2.78
CA LEU A 48 -4.96 4.98 -1.67
C LEU A 48 -3.43 5.15 -1.63
N GLY A 49 -2.77 5.19 -2.79
CA GLY A 49 -1.34 5.47 -2.89
C GLY A 49 -0.97 6.85 -2.33
N LEU A 50 -1.75 7.87 -2.64
CA LEU A 50 -1.58 9.24 -2.10
C LEU A 50 -1.80 9.27 -0.58
N GLN A 51 -2.82 8.58 -0.10
CA GLN A 51 -3.11 8.48 1.34
C GLN A 51 -1.99 7.72 2.06
N ASN A 52 -1.50 6.61 1.50
CA ASN A 52 -0.39 5.84 2.06
C ASN A 52 0.90 6.65 2.10
N ALA A 53 1.16 7.51 1.12
CA ALA A 53 2.30 8.42 1.13
C ALA A 53 2.26 9.37 2.35
N ASN A 54 1.09 9.94 2.66
CA ASN A 54 0.92 10.78 3.83
C ASN A 54 1.14 10.00 5.14
N LEU A 55 0.66 8.76 5.23
CA LEU A 55 0.91 7.88 6.38
C LEU A 55 2.42 7.64 6.58
N ILE A 56 3.13 7.31 5.50
CA ILE A 56 4.57 7.05 5.51
C ILE A 56 5.36 8.30 5.93
N LEU A 57 5.00 9.46 5.39
CA LEU A 57 5.61 10.73 5.76
C LEU A 57 5.39 11.03 7.25
N LYS A 58 4.17 10.81 7.75
CA LYS A 58 3.88 11.01 9.17
C LYS A 58 4.61 10.03 10.07
N ALA A 59 4.72 8.77 9.67
CA ALA A 59 5.52 7.78 10.40
C ALA A 59 7.00 8.23 10.48
N THR A 60 7.56 8.71 9.38
CA THR A 60 8.93 9.24 9.32
C THR A 60 9.11 10.47 10.23
N ASP A 61 8.17 11.39 10.22
CA ASP A 61 8.14 12.57 11.11
C ASP A 61 8.15 12.19 12.60
N LEU A 62 7.56 11.05 12.92
CA LEU A 62 7.55 10.48 14.28
C LEU A 62 8.79 9.61 14.60
N GLY A 63 9.78 9.57 13.72
CA GLY A 63 10.99 8.76 13.89
C GLY A 63 10.75 7.26 13.73
N LEU A 64 9.69 6.86 13.01
CA LEU A 64 9.36 5.48 12.69
C LEU A 64 9.78 5.14 11.26
N SER A 65 10.07 3.88 11.03
CA SER A 65 10.33 3.30 9.71
C SER A 65 9.11 2.56 9.20
N THR A 66 8.99 2.45 7.88
CA THR A 66 7.90 1.74 7.23
C THR A 66 8.40 0.78 6.17
N LEU A 67 7.68 -0.34 5.97
CA LEU A 67 7.90 -1.28 4.88
C LEU A 67 6.56 -1.58 4.19
N ILE A 68 6.46 -1.23 2.90
CA ILE A 68 5.27 -1.55 2.10
C ILE A 68 5.44 -2.93 1.49
N MET A 69 4.49 -3.81 1.75
CA MET A 69 4.47 -5.19 1.30
C MET A 69 3.28 -5.41 0.35
N GLY A 70 3.57 -5.45 -0.95
CA GLY A 70 2.57 -5.76 -1.99
C GLY A 70 2.36 -7.27 -2.17
N LEU A 71 3.39 -8.08 -1.90
CA LEU A 71 3.28 -9.54 -1.88
C LEU A 71 2.67 -9.97 -0.55
N ARG A 72 1.40 -10.32 -0.56
CA ARG A 72 0.58 -10.70 0.60
C ARG A 72 -0.44 -11.76 0.21
N GLU A 73 -0.94 -12.49 1.19
CA GLU A 73 -2.05 -13.43 1.04
C GLU A 73 -3.38 -12.72 1.31
N ALA A 74 -3.97 -12.13 0.27
CA ALA A 74 -5.16 -11.30 0.38
C ALA A 74 -6.35 -12.07 0.95
N ASP A 75 -6.56 -13.33 0.53
CA ASP A 75 -7.69 -14.15 0.99
C ASP A 75 -7.62 -14.46 2.49
N LYS A 76 -6.42 -14.79 2.98
CA LYS A 76 -6.20 -14.99 4.42
C LYS A 76 -6.40 -13.71 5.24
N LEU A 77 -5.91 -12.58 4.73
CA LEU A 77 -6.14 -11.28 5.38
C LEU A 77 -7.61 -10.94 5.44
N ARG A 78 -8.34 -11.20 4.37
CA ARG A 78 -9.79 -10.99 4.28
C ARG A 78 -10.53 -11.81 5.32
N GLU A 79 -10.21 -13.10 5.42
CA GLU A 79 -10.81 -14.02 6.39
C GLU A 79 -10.54 -13.57 7.84
N ILE A 80 -9.26 -13.35 8.18
CA ILE A 80 -8.84 -13.02 9.55
C ILE A 80 -9.42 -11.67 10.02
N LEU A 81 -9.45 -10.68 9.13
CA LEU A 81 -9.87 -9.31 9.46
C LEU A 81 -11.33 -9.01 9.10
N SER A 82 -12.04 -10.00 8.55
CA SER A 82 -13.43 -9.86 8.09
C SER A 82 -13.61 -8.70 7.11
N ILE A 83 -12.65 -8.53 6.18
CA ILE A 83 -12.70 -7.47 5.16
C ILE A 83 -13.73 -7.85 4.10
N PRO A 84 -14.72 -7.00 3.78
CA PRO A 84 -15.76 -7.34 2.82
C PRO A 84 -15.21 -7.51 1.39
N GLU A 85 -15.92 -8.31 0.58
CA GLU A 85 -15.60 -8.55 -0.84
C GLU A 85 -15.68 -7.27 -1.70
N THR A 86 -16.38 -6.26 -1.21
CA THR A 86 -16.46 -4.95 -1.85
C THR A 86 -15.20 -4.11 -1.73
N GLU A 87 -14.17 -4.63 -1.03
CA GLU A 87 -12.89 -3.96 -0.85
C GLU A 87 -11.74 -4.74 -1.47
N THR A 88 -10.83 -4.05 -2.14
CA THR A 88 -9.55 -4.60 -2.58
C THR A 88 -8.49 -4.37 -1.52
N ILE A 89 -7.86 -5.43 -1.03
CA ILE A 89 -6.67 -5.36 -0.19
C ILE A 89 -5.47 -5.06 -1.08
N THR A 90 -4.86 -3.90 -0.91
CA THR A 90 -3.79 -3.42 -1.81
C THR A 90 -2.40 -3.72 -1.28
N ALA A 91 -2.15 -3.42 -0.02
CA ALA A 91 -0.85 -3.66 0.61
C ALA A 91 -0.98 -3.86 2.12
N VAL A 92 0.06 -4.44 2.71
CA VAL A 92 0.30 -4.38 4.15
C VAL A 92 1.49 -3.46 4.39
N ILE A 93 1.33 -2.48 5.27
CA ILE A 93 2.39 -1.55 5.65
C ILE A 93 2.81 -1.87 7.08
N ALA A 94 4.04 -2.32 7.25
CA ALA A 94 4.65 -2.46 8.56
C ALA A 94 5.16 -1.11 9.03
N VAL A 95 4.90 -0.76 10.28
CA VAL A 95 5.35 0.50 10.92
C VAL A 95 6.02 0.16 12.24
N GLY A 96 7.25 0.62 12.42
CA GLY A 96 8.03 0.34 13.62
C GLY A 96 9.39 1.03 13.61
N LYS A 97 10.27 0.62 14.49
CA LYS A 97 11.67 1.07 14.47
C LYS A 97 12.50 0.09 13.66
N ALA A 98 13.26 0.58 12.69
CA ALA A 98 14.19 -0.25 11.94
C ALA A 98 15.31 -0.73 12.88
N ALA A 99 15.66 -2.02 12.78
CA ALA A 99 16.79 -2.59 13.50
C ALA A 99 18.13 -2.10 12.92
N GLU A 100 18.14 -1.79 11.61
CA GLU A 100 19.31 -1.30 10.87
C GLU A 100 18.88 -0.22 9.88
N GLU A 101 19.78 0.71 9.57
CA GLU A 101 19.55 1.70 8.53
C GLU A 101 19.46 1.00 7.16
N PRO A 102 18.36 1.20 6.42
CA PRO A 102 18.19 0.55 5.13
C PRO A 102 19.15 1.13 4.09
N THR A 103 19.82 0.26 3.35
CA THR A 103 20.63 0.68 2.21
C THR A 103 19.76 1.27 1.12
N ARG A 104 19.99 2.52 0.76
CA ARG A 104 19.26 3.19 -0.34
C ARG A 104 19.71 2.64 -1.68
N LYS A 105 18.78 2.06 -2.42
CA LYS A 105 19.03 1.70 -3.82
C LYS A 105 19.16 2.97 -4.67
N PRO A 106 20.03 2.96 -5.70
CA PRO A 106 20.16 4.10 -6.61
C PRO A 106 18.80 4.40 -7.28
N ARG A 107 18.55 5.67 -7.50
CA ARG A 107 17.35 6.15 -8.21
C ARG A 107 17.76 6.60 -9.61
N LYS A 108 16.87 6.43 -10.57
CA LYS A 108 17.03 7.00 -11.90
C LYS A 108 17.12 8.53 -11.82
N SER A 109 17.88 9.13 -12.72
CA SER A 109 17.94 10.58 -12.84
C SER A 109 16.59 11.15 -13.35
N LEU A 110 16.33 12.43 -13.09
CA LEU A 110 15.14 13.09 -13.59
C LEU A 110 15.02 13.00 -15.12
N GLY A 111 16.13 13.11 -15.86
CA GLY A 111 16.12 12.99 -17.31
C GLY A 111 15.72 11.62 -17.85
N GLU A 112 15.91 10.55 -17.04
CA GLU A 112 15.48 9.20 -17.44
C GLU A 112 13.99 8.93 -17.20
N ILE A 113 13.32 9.71 -16.36
CA ILE A 113 11.93 9.47 -15.93
C ILE A 113 10.98 10.59 -16.32
N THR A 114 11.49 11.72 -16.89
CA THR A 114 10.69 12.89 -17.23
C THR A 114 10.82 13.21 -18.73
N LYS A 115 9.72 13.54 -19.34
CA LYS A 115 9.67 14.10 -20.69
C LYS A 115 8.97 15.45 -20.64
N PHE A 116 9.53 16.43 -21.35
CA PHE A 116 8.91 17.75 -21.57
C PHE A 116 8.42 17.79 -23.01
N PHE A 117 7.20 18.25 -23.21
CA PHE A 117 6.55 18.36 -24.53
C PHE A 117 6.29 19.81 -24.85
#